data_b8b664f39a6ccf9d91d8357b3a8eee4c
#
_entry.id   b8b664f39a6ccf9d91d8357b3a8eee4c
#
_cell.length_a   1.000
_cell.length_b   1.000
_cell.length_c   1.000
_cell.angle_alpha   90.00
_cell.angle_beta   90.00
_cell.angle_gamma   90.00
#
_symmetry.space_group_name_H-M   'P 1'
#
loop_
_entity.id
_entity.type
_entity.pdbx_description
1 polymer ?
#
loop_
_entity_poly.entity_id
_entity_poly.type
_entity_poly.pdbx_seq_one_letter_code
_entity_poly.pdbx_strand_id
1 'polypeptide(L)'
;MKSRAGRGFTLEELKAAGIPKKLAPTIGISVDHRRKNRSLEGLQANIQRLKTYKAKLVIFPRRARKVKAGDSTPEELATATQVQGDYMPITRADKRSVEIVKVTDEMKAFKAYGKLRVERMNQRQIGARQKRAAEAEKDEKK
;
A
#
# COMPACT_ATOMS: atom_id res chain seq x y z
N MET A 1 0.74 5.53 13.14
CA MET A 1 -0.58 5.30 12.48
C MET A 1 -1.06 3.90 12.82
N LYS A 2 -2.36 3.72 13.04
CA LYS A 2 -2.93 2.40 13.34
C LYS A 2 -3.59 1.83 12.08
N SER A 3 -3.35 0.55 11.81
CA SER A 3 -4.06 -0.19 10.77
C SER A 3 -5.47 -0.55 11.26
N ARG A 4 -6.48 -0.40 10.41
CA ARG A 4 -7.87 -0.74 10.72
C ARG A 4 -8.57 -1.31 9.50
N ALA A 5 -9.59 -2.14 9.71
CA ALA A 5 -10.45 -2.61 8.64
C ALA A 5 -11.23 -1.42 8.03
N GLY A 6 -11.39 -1.44 6.72
CA GLY A 6 -12.18 -0.50 5.95
C GLY A 6 -13.37 -1.20 5.27
N ARG A 7 -14.16 -0.43 4.52
CA ARG A 7 -15.32 -0.96 3.78
C ARG A 7 -14.92 -1.77 2.54
N GLY A 8 -13.80 -1.42 1.92
CA GLY A 8 -13.34 -2.09 0.70
C GLY A 8 -12.05 -1.47 0.16
N PHE A 9 -11.55 -2.04 -0.93
CA PHE A 9 -10.36 -1.58 -1.62
C PHE A 9 -10.65 -0.42 -2.56
N THR A 10 -9.68 0.47 -2.74
CA THR A 10 -9.80 1.60 -3.68
C THR A 10 -9.62 1.14 -5.12
N LEU A 11 -10.07 1.97 -6.06
CA LEU A 11 -9.87 1.71 -7.49
C LEU A 11 -8.38 1.73 -7.88
N GLU A 12 -7.57 2.55 -7.20
CA GLU A 12 -6.12 2.61 -7.39
C GLU A 12 -5.43 1.32 -6.96
N GLU A 13 -5.81 0.78 -5.79
CA GLU A 13 -5.31 -0.50 -5.28
C GLU A 13 -5.66 -1.65 -6.23
N LEU A 14 -6.90 -1.71 -6.73
CA LEU A 14 -7.34 -2.71 -7.69
C LEU A 14 -6.59 -2.60 -9.02
N LYS A 15 -6.42 -1.39 -9.54
CA LYS A 15 -5.66 -1.16 -10.77
C LYS A 15 -4.22 -1.62 -10.64
N ALA A 16 -3.55 -1.27 -9.55
CA ALA A 16 -2.17 -1.67 -9.28
C ALA A 16 -2.00 -3.19 -9.03
N ALA A 17 -3.05 -3.85 -8.53
CA ALA A 17 -3.08 -5.31 -8.37
C ALA A 17 -3.47 -6.07 -9.66
N GLY A 18 -3.83 -5.36 -10.73
CA GLY A 18 -4.28 -5.95 -11.99
C GLY A 18 -5.63 -6.66 -11.89
N ILE A 19 -6.56 -6.09 -11.10
CA ILE A 19 -7.91 -6.63 -10.90
C ILE A 19 -8.93 -5.63 -11.45
N PRO A 20 -9.69 -6.00 -12.49
CA PRO A 20 -10.75 -5.14 -13.01
C PRO A 20 -11.83 -4.85 -11.97
N LYS A 21 -12.26 -3.58 -11.87
CA LYS A 21 -13.25 -3.16 -10.86
C LYS A 21 -14.58 -3.93 -10.93
N LYS A 22 -14.97 -4.38 -12.13
CA LYS A 22 -16.19 -5.19 -12.31
C LYS A 22 -16.01 -6.65 -11.91
N LEU A 23 -14.79 -7.17 -12.00
CA LEU A 23 -14.45 -8.55 -11.58
C LEU A 23 -14.34 -8.65 -10.06
N ALA A 24 -13.82 -7.62 -9.40
CA ALA A 24 -13.55 -7.64 -7.97
C ALA A 24 -14.74 -8.12 -7.11
N PRO A 25 -15.98 -7.60 -7.26
CA PRO A 25 -17.11 -8.07 -6.49
C PRO A 25 -17.49 -9.53 -6.76
N THR A 26 -17.22 -10.03 -7.97
CA THR A 26 -17.55 -11.41 -8.35
C THR A 26 -16.63 -12.44 -7.73
N ILE A 27 -15.45 -12.05 -7.31
CA ILE A 27 -14.44 -12.90 -6.65
C ILE A 27 -14.29 -12.62 -5.14
N GLY A 28 -15.27 -11.92 -4.55
CA GLY A 28 -15.32 -11.69 -3.11
C GLY A 28 -14.51 -10.49 -2.61
N ILE A 29 -14.11 -9.57 -3.50
CA ILE A 29 -13.38 -8.35 -3.15
C ILE A 29 -14.34 -7.18 -3.06
N SER A 30 -14.47 -6.59 -1.87
CA SER A 30 -15.27 -5.37 -1.66
C SER A 30 -14.53 -4.15 -2.22
N VAL A 31 -15.27 -3.27 -2.87
CA VAL A 31 -14.73 -2.05 -3.50
C VAL A 31 -15.31 -0.81 -2.84
N ASP A 32 -14.45 0.12 -2.44
CA ASP A 32 -14.83 1.43 -1.93
C ASP A 32 -14.19 2.53 -2.79
N HIS A 33 -14.96 3.07 -3.72
CA HIS A 33 -14.52 4.13 -4.62
C HIS A 33 -14.34 5.50 -3.94
N ARG A 34 -14.89 5.69 -2.73
CA ARG A 34 -14.81 6.95 -1.99
C ARG A 34 -13.54 7.10 -1.17
N ARG A 35 -12.90 5.98 -0.81
CA ARG A 35 -11.65 6.00 -0.05
C ARG A 35 -10.49 6.49 -0.94
N LYS A 36 -9.61 7.31 -0.36
CA LYS A 36 -8.42 7.85 -1.03
C LYS A 36 -7.15 7.32 -0.37
N ASN A 37 -6.17 6.95 -1.18
CA ASN A 37 -4.85 6.50 -0.71
C ASN A 37 -3.93 7.72 -0.52
N ARG A 38 -3.78 8.17 0.73
CA ARG A 38 -2.87 9.27 1.09
C ARG A 38 -1.52 8.78 1.60
N SER A 39 -1.43 7.50 1.97
CA SER A 39 -0.22 6.84 2.45
C SER A 39 0.26 5.82 1.41
N LEU A 40 1.51 5.96 0.98
CA LEU A 40 2.13 5.00 0.07
C LEU A 40 2.31 3.63 0.71
N GLU A 41 2.64 3.58 2.00
CA GLU A 41 2.79 2.34 2.77
C GLU A 41 1.48 1.55 2.81
N GLY A 42 0.37 2.23 3.10
CA GLY A 42 -0.96 1.61 3.12
C GLY A 42 -1.41 1.12 1.75
N LEU A 43 -1.11 1.90 0.70
CA LEU A 43 -1.37 1.51 -0.68
C LEU A 43 -0.62 0.23 -1.05
N GLN A 44 0.69 0.18 -0.79
CA GLN A 44 1.53 -0.98 -1.10
C GLN A 44 1.10 -2.24 -0.31
N ALA A 45 0.79 -2.09 0.96
CA ALA A 45 0.31 -3.20 1.79
C ALA A 45 -1.00 -3.79 1.25
N ASN A 46 -1.94 -2.94 0.84
CA ASN A 46 -3.21 -3.39 0.28
C ASN A 46 -3.04 -4.01 -1.11
N ILE A 47 -2.16 -3.47 -1.97
CA ILE A 47 -1.82 -4.07 -3.26
C ILE A 47 -1.23 -5.47 -3.07
N GLN A 48 -0.29 -5.61 -2.13
CA GLN A 48 0.31 -6.91 -1.82
C GLN A 48 -0.73 -7.90 -1.31
N ARG A 49 -1.65 -7.44 -0.45
CA ARG A 49 -2.77 -8.26 0.03
C ARG A 49 -3.64 -8.77 -1.11
N LEU A 50 -4.01 -7.90 -2.05
CA LEU A 50 -4.79 -8.26 -3.23
C LEU A 50 -4.05 -9.24 -4.16
N LYS A 51 -2.76 -9.03 -4.38
CA LYS A 51 -1.93 -9.94 -5.19
C LYS A 51 -1.83 -11.32 -4.55
N THR A 52 -1.63 -11.40 -3.24
CA THR A 52 -1.57 -12.66 -2.51
C THR A 52 -2.92 -13.39 -2.55
N TYR A 53 -4.03 -12.66 -2.38
CA TYR A 53 -5.37 -13.22 -2.52
C TYR A 53 -5.60 -13.80 -3.91
N LYS A 54 -5.29 -13.03 -4.97
CA LYS A 54 -5.43 -13.48 -6.35
C LYS A 54 -4.58 -14.71 -6.67
N ALA A 55 -3.35 -14.78 -6.14
CA ALA A 55 -2.45 -15.91 -6.34
C ALA A 55 -2.93 -17.21 -5.66
N LYS A 56 -3.71 -17.08 -4.58
CA LYS A 56 -4.26 -18.23 -3.83
C LYS A 56 -5.72 -18.53 -4.17
N LEU A 57 -6.32 -17.76 -5.05
CA LEU A 57 -7.72 -17.93 -5.43
C LEU A 57 -7.85 -19.07 -6.43
N VAL A 58 -8.63 -20.08 -6.07
CA VAL A 58 -9.01 -21.17 -6.96
C VAL A 58 -10.40 -20.89 -7.50
N ILE A 59 -10.53 -20.77 -8.83
CA ILE A 59 -11.79 -20.45 -9.51
C ILE A 59 -12.31 -21.72 -10.20
N PHE A 60 -13.42 -22.23 -9.70
CA PHE A 60 -14.08 -23.38 -10.30
C PHE A 60 -14.82 -22.96 -11.57
N PRO A 61 -14.76 -23.75 -12.66
CA PRO A 61 -15.51 -23.45 -13.86
C PRO A 61 -17.01 -23.52 -13.59
N ARG A 62 -17.75 -22.54 -14.11
CA ARG A 62 -19.21 -22.50 -13.92
C ARG A 62 -19.95 -23.62 -14.64
N ARG A 63 -19.35 -24.14 -15.73
CA ARG A 63 -19.84 -25.30 -16.47
C ARG A 63 -18.68 -26.30 -16.62
N ALA A 64 -18.85 -27.55 -16.19
CA ALA A 64 -17.81 -28.57 -16.19
C ALA A 64 -17.16 -28.81 -17.57
N ARG A 65 -17.93 -28.65 -18.65
CA ARG A 65 -17.43 -28.88 -20.02
C ARG A 65 -16.95 -27.64 -20.75
N LYS A 66 -17.02 -26.44 -20.12
CA LYS A 66 -16.65 -25.17 -20.78
C LYS A 66 -15.79 -24.33 -19.84
N VAL A 67 -14.50 -24.57 -19.86
CA VAL A 67 -13.49 -23.79 -19.14
C VAL A 67 -13.34 -22.43 -19.83
N LYS A 68 -13.32 -21.35 -19.06
CA LYS A 68 -13.10 -19.98 -19.52
C LYS A 68 -11.70 -19.50 -19.14
N ALA A 69 -11.21 -18.48 -19.84
CA ALA A 69 -9.99 -17.79 -19.44
C ALA A 69 -10.15 -17.23 -18.01
N GLY A 70 -9.23 -17.62 -17.13
CA GLY A 70 -9.27 -17.25 -15.71
C GLY A 70 -9.77 -18.34 -14.77
N ASP A 71 -10.31 -19.43 -15.26
CA ASP A 71 -10.63 -20.60 -14.44
C ASP A 71 -9.34 -21.36 -14.06
N SER A 72 -9.33 -21.97 -12.88
CA SER A 72 -8.17 -22.75 -12.40
C SER A 72 -8.01 -24.07 -13.14
N THR A 73 -6.79 -24.58 -13.15
CA THR A 73 -6.48 -25.87 -13.79
C THR A 73 -7.12 -27.05 -13.07
N PRO A 74 -7.37 -28.18 -13.76
CA PRO A 74 -7.94 -29.37 -13.12
C PRO A 74 -7.11 -29.88 -11.94
N GLU A 75 -5.79 -29.72 -11.97
CA GLU A 75 -4.89 -30.11 -10.88
C GLU A 75 -5.08 -29.24 -9.65
N GLU A 76 -5.21 -27.92 -9.83
CA GLU A 76 -5.52 -27.00 -8.75
C GLU A 76 -6.91 -27.25 -8.15
N LEU A 77 -7.89 -27.61 -8.98
CA LEU A 77 -9.23 -27.92 -8.53
C LEU A 77 -9.27 -29.21 -7.68
N ALA A 78 -8.47 -30.22 -8.02
CA ALA A 78 -8.40 -31.48 -7.29
C ALA A 78 -7.77 -31.34 -5.91
N THR A 79 -6.80 -30.42 -5.77
CA THR A 79 -6.08 -30.14 -4.51
C THR A 79 -6.66 -28.99 -3.71
N ALA A 80 -7.75 -28.38 -4.20
CA ALA A 80 -8.33 -27.19 -3.58
C ALA A 80 -8.90 -27.51 -2.19
N THR A 81 -8.45 -26.75 -1.20
CA THR A 81 -8.94 -26.78 0.17
C THR A 81 -9.38 -25.41 0.61
N GLN A 82 -10.50 -25.32 1.33
CA GLN A 82 -10.96 -24.05 1.87
C GLN A 82 -10.16 -23.67 3.11
N VAL A 83 -9.62 -22.44 3.11
CA VAL A 83 -8.96 -21.86 4.28
C VAL A 83 -9.99 -21.66 5.39
N GLN A 84 -9.67 -22.19 6.58
CA GLN A 84 -10.51 -22.00 7.77
C GLN A 84 -10.10 -20.73 8.51
N GLY A 85 -11.09 -19.95 8.97
CA GLY A 85 -10.88 -18.70 9.68
C GLY A 85 -10.68 -17.46 8.77
N ASP A 86 -10.23 -16.37 9.38
CA ASP A 86 -10.02 -15.12 8.67
C ASP A 86 -8.81 -15.18 7.75
N TYR A 87 -9.00 -14.86 6.46
CA TYR A 87 -7.92 -14.80 5.51
C TYR A 87 -7.12 -13.51 5.66
N MET A 88 -5.83 -13.66 5.93
CA MET A 88 -4.90 -12.54 6.13
C MET A 88 -5.45 -11.51 7.14
N PRO A 89 -5.66 -11.88 8.41
CA PRO A 89 -6.20 -10.97 9.42
C PRO A 89 -5.34 -9.72 9.55
N ILE A 90 -5.97 -8.59 9.87
CA ILE A 90 -5.24 -7.34 10.12
C ILE A 90 -4.56 -7.45 11.48
N THR A 91 -3.25 -7.65 11.47
CA THR A 91 -2.45 -7.59 12.68
C THR A 91 -2.24 -6.14 13.09
N ARG A 92 -2.55 -5.83 14.34
CA ARG A 92 -2.16 -4.53 14.91
C ARG A 92 -0.66 -4.56 15.14
N ALA A 93 0.02 -3.48 14.74
CA ALA A 93 1.45 -3.35 15.03
C ALA A 93 1.67 -3.53 16.54
N ASP A 94 2.66 -4.33 16.90
CA ASP A 94 3.06 -4.51 18.29
C ASP A 94 3.41 -3.15 18.91
N LYS A 95 3.17 -3.03 20.20
CA LYS A 95 3.59 -1.83 20.93
C LYS A 95 5.10 -1.72 20.77
N ARG A 96 5.57 -0.62 20.19
CA ARG A 96 6.99 -0.37 20.08
C ARG A 96 7.61 -0.45 21.47
N SER A 97 8.65 -1.24 21.62
CA SER A 97 9.44 -1.26 22.84
C SER A 97 10.03 0.14 23.05
N VAL A 98 9.91 0.64 24.25
CA VAL A 98 10.54 1.92 24.63
C VAL A 98 11.93 1.61 25.11
N GLU A 99 12.92 2.05 24.38
CA GLU A 99 14.33 1.95 24.80
C GLU A 99 14.64 3.09 25.76
N ILE A 100 15.11 2.74 26.94
CA ILE A 100 15.56 3.73 27.93
C ILE A 100 17.06 3.96 27.70
N VAL A 101 17.42 5.16 27.30
CA VAL A 101 18.80 5.57 27.05
C VAL A 101 19.20 6.68 28.00
N LYS A 102 20.51 6.75 28.35
CA LYS A 102 21.05 7.86 29.15
C LYS A 102 21.01 9.14 28.31
N VAL A 103 20.61 10.25 28.92
CA VAL A 103 20.59 11.56 28.28
C VAL A 103 22.02 12.03 28.03
N THR A 104 22.37 12.21 26.75
CA THR A 104 23.68 12.75 26.35
C THR A 104 23.63 14.28 26.24
N ASP A 105 24.80 14.94 26.25
CA ASP A 105 24.86 16.39 26.10
C ASP A 105 24.44 16.83 24.68
N GLU A 106 24.63 15.99 23.67
CA GLU A 106 24.09 16.19 22.33
C GLU A 106 22.56 16.25 22.33
N MET A 107 21.90 15.34 23.07
CA MET A 107 20.44 15.36 23.21
C MET A 107 19.94 16.64 23.89
N LYS A 108 20.67 17.13 24.89
CA LYS A 108 20.34 18.40 25.57
C LYS A 108 20.51 19.61 24.64
N ALA A 109 21.57 19.63 23.83
CA ALA A 109 21.85 20.69 22.88
C ALA A 109 20.93 20.70 21.66
N PHE A 110 20.22 19.58 21.39
CA PHE A 110 19.39 19.43 20.22
C PHE A 110 18.11 20.28 20.27
N LYS A 111 18.07 21.31 19.42
CA LYS A 111 16.92 22.22 19.29
C LYS A 111 15.89 21.67 18.31
N ALA A 112 15.07 20.73 18.78
CA ALA A 112 14.07 20.01 17.97
C ALA A 112 13.10 20.95 17.21
N TYR A 113 12.60 21.98 17.87
CA TYR A 113 11.70 22.95 17.24
C TYR A 113 12.38 23.75 16.12
N GLY A 114 13.61 24.20 16.33
CA GLY A 114 14.40 24.92 15.32
C GLY A 114 14.61 24.05 14.08
N LYS A 115 15.03 22.81 14.28
CA LYS A 115 15.21 21.83 13.18
C LYS A 115 13.91 21.60 12.42
N LEU A 116 12.81 21.36 13.13
CA LEU A 116 11.50 21.12 12.50
C LEU A 116 11.03 22.33 11.69
N ARG A 117 11.26 23.55 12.17
CA ARG A 117 10.95 24.80 11.43
C ARG A 117 11.73 24.89 10.12
N VAL A 118 13.03 24.62 10.18
CA VAL A 118 13.92 24.66 9.01
C VAL A 118 13.47 23.61 7.98
N GLU A 119 13.18 22.38 8.40
CA GLU A 119 12.73 21.32 7.49
C GLU A 119 11.38 21.66 6.84
N ARG A 120 10.44 22.22 7.58
CA ARG A 120 9.16 22.68 7.03
C ARG A 120 9.34 23.82 6.01
N MET A 121 10.26 24.72 6.27
CA MET A 121 10.62 25.78 5.32
C MET A 121 11.26 25.20 4.06
N ASN A 122 12.22 24.30 4.22
CA ASN A 122 12.88 23.62 3.11
C ASN A 122 11.86 22.90 2.23
N GLN A 123 10.93 22.15 2.83
CA GLN A 123 9.89 21.45 2.09
C GLN A 123 9.00 22.40 1.27
N ARG A 124 8.63 23.55 1.82
CA ARG A 124 7.84 24.56 1.09
C ARG A 124 8.60 25.19 -0.07
N GLN A 125 9.92 25.28 0.04
CA GLN A 125 10.77 25.98 -0.94
C GLN A 125 11.44 25.04 -1.95
N ILE A 126 11.24 23.73 -1.86
CA ILE A 126 11.85 22.73 -2.77
C ILE A 126 11.66 23.12 -4.23
N GLY A 127 10.41 23.35 -4.65
CA GLY A 127 10.11 23.68 -6.06
C GLY A 127 10.77 24.97 -6.54
N ALA A 128 10.77 26.02 -5.71
CA ALA A 128 11.41 27.30 -6.05
C ALA A 128 12.93 27.17 -6.15
N ARG A 129 13.55 26.37 -5.26
CA ARG A 129 15.01 26.13 -5.30
C ARG A 129 15.40 25.29 -6.52
N GLN A 130 14.63 24.27 -6.86
CA GLN A 130 14.86 23.45 -8.07
C GLN A 130 14.76 24.28 -9.34
N LYS A 131 13.77 25.19 -9.40
CA LYS A 131 13.62 26.10 -10.55
C LYS A 131 14.83 27.03 -10.69
N ARG A 132 15.28 27.63 -9.59
CA ARG A 132 16.48 28.49 -9.60
C ARG A 132 17.75 27.74 -10.01
N ALA A 133 17.92 26.52 -9.50
CA ALA A 133 19.06 25.69 -9.88
C ALA A 133 19.05 25.34 -11.38
N ALA A 134 17.89 24.98 -11.92
CA ALA A 134 17.74 24.70 -13.34
C ALA A 134 17.92 25.95 -14.25
N GLU A 135 17.56 27.13 -13.75
CA GLU A 135 17.82 28.40 -14.44
C GLU A 135 19.32 28.72 -14.44
N ALA A 136 20.01 28.57 -13.30
CA ALA A 136 21.44 28.79 -13.19
C ALA A 136 22.25 27.87 -14.12
N GLU A 137 21.91 26.56 -14.15
CA GLU A 137 22.56 25.63 -15.09
C GLU A 137 22.33 25.95 -16.56
N LYS A 138 21.23 26.59 -16.92
CA LYS A 138 20.98 27.06 -18.30
C LYS A 138 21.80 28.28 -18.66
N ASP A 139 22.04 29.15 -17.68
CA ASP A 139 22.83 30.38 -17.91
C ASP A 139 24.34 30.07 -17.98
N GLU A 140 24.82 29.06 -17.22
CA GLU A 140 26.20 28.56 -17.31
C GLU A 140 26.51 27.82 -18.63
N LYS A 141 25.48 27.29 -19.31
CA LYS A 141 25.62 26.59 -20.60
C LYS A 141 25.48 27.50 -21.84
N LYS A 142 25.24 28.80 -21.64
CA LYS A 142 25.20 29.81 -22.71
C LYS A 142 26.54 30.52 -22.83
#